data_9733bfc68385c4c165586c40de350d5b
#
_entry.id   9733bfc68385c4c165586c40de350d5b
#
_cell.length_a   1.000
_cell.length_b   1.000
_cell.length_c   1.000
_cell.angle_alpha   90.00
_cell.angle_beta   90.00
_cell.angle_gamma   90.00
#
_symmetry.space_group_name_H-M   'P 1'
#
loop_
_entity.id
_entity.type
_entity.pdbx_description
1 polymer ?
#
loop_
_entity_poly.entity_id
_entity_poly.type
_entity_poly.pdbx_seq_one_letter_code
_entity_poly.pdbx_strand_id
1 'polypeptide(L)'
;MNILIIHTAFIGDIVLSTALVSKVKEKYPDSDIYYLTTPLGKEILKNNPKIKEIIVYDKRGKDKGFKAFISFVRKIRKLKIDVCLTPHRYLRSSILSFLSGAEIREGYDIANLAFVFNKKIKYDKTKHEVEKLLSFIEDNETKRYELEMYPDEKDKLKIDTLLKELSDNKKIILIAPGSKWFTKKWPEKYFRTLIQNLVKRNDLLIVITGGKEEKEIALELDSKVLDLRGEISLLELAELTKRATLVVSNDSAPIHITSAFPNTRIIGIFGPTVKEFGFFPWSKNSKVFEIDGLYCRPCAIHGGNSCPEKHFRCMKEITPDLIENEIYNYIADIDSKKVKANG
;
A
#
# COMPACT_ATOMS: atom_id res chain seq x y z
N MET A 1 -23.09 -0.17 18.27
CA MET A 1 -22.43 -1.47 17.97
C MET A 1 -20.92 -1.26 17.86
N ASN A 2 -20.12 -2.05 18.59
CA ASN A 2 -18.66 -1.98 18.59
C ASN A 2 -18.09 -3.05 17.64
N ILE A 3 -17.41 -2.62 16.59
CA ILE A 3 -16.82 -3.51 15.59
C ILE A 3 -15.29 -3.46 15.71
N LEU A 4 -14.64 -4.61 15.89
CA LEU A 4 -13.20 -4.73 15.90
C LEU A 4 -12.71 -5.33 14.58
N ILE A 5 -11.81 -4.62 13.88
CA ILE A 5 -11.09 -5.16 12.73
C ILE A 5 -9.68 -5.54 13.19
N ILE A 6 -9.30 -6.82 13.04
CA ILE A 6 -7.95 -7.31 13.38
C ILE A 6 -7.15 -7.54 12.10
N HIS A 7 -6.23 -6.63 11.79
CA HIS A 7 -5.37 -6.75 10.61
C HIS A 7 -3.94 -6.26 10.91
N THR A 8 -3.05 -7.20 11.25
CA THR A 8 -1.66 -6.92 11.64
C THR A 8 -0.67 -7.30 10.53
N ALA A 9 -0.99 -6.93 9.30
CA ALA A 9 -0.26 -7.26 8.07
C ALA A 9 0.80 -6.19 7.70
N PHE A 10 1.36 -6.28 6.48
CA PHE A 10 2.28 -5.29 5.95
C PHE A 10 1.58 -3.97 5.60
N ILE A 11 2.38 -2.92 5.39
CA ILE A 11 1.90 -1.56 5.07
C ILE A 11 0.89 -1.57 3.92
N GLY A 12 1.24 -2.24 2.80
CA GLY A 12 0.35 -2.32 1.64
C GLY A 12 -1.00 -2.95 1.95
N ASP A 13 -1.02 -4.07 2.70
CA ASP A 13 -2.27 -4.74 3.11
C ASP A 13 -3.14 -3.83 3.98
N ILE A 14 -2.53 -3.04 4.87
CA ILE A 14 -3.27 -2.09 5.72
C ILE A 14 -3.91 -0.99 4.86
N VAL A 15 -3.18 -0.46 3.87
CA VAL A 15 -3.75 0.52 2.92
C VAL A 15 -4.95 -0.11 2.18
N LEU A 16 -4.81 -1.31 1.63
CA LEU A 16 -5.89 -2.03 0.93
C LEU A 16 -7.12 -2.24 1.83
N SER A 17 -6.91 -2.45 3.13
CA SER A 17 -7.98 -2.68 4.08
C SER A 17 -8.80 -1.43 4.46
N THR A 18 -8.37 -0.23 4.06
CA THR A 18 -9.16 0.99 4.28
C THR A 18 -10.49 0.95 3.53
N ALA A 19 -10.56 0.24 2.39
CA ALA A 19 -11.81 -0.03 1.69
C ALA A 19 -12.83 -0.81 2.55
N LEU A 20 -12.35 -1.78 3.35
CA LEU A 20 -13.22 -2.51 4.29
C LEU A 20 -13.75 -1.59 5.38
N VAL A 21 -12.90 -0.68 5.92
CA VAL A 21 -13.35 0.31 6.92
C VAL A 21 -14.48 1.16 6.36
N SER A 22 -14.34 1.62 5.12
CA SER A 22 -15.37 2.42 4.44
C SER A 22 -16.67 1.64 4.25
N LYS A 23 -16.57 0.38 3.82
CA LYS A 23 -17.74 -0.50 3.64
C LYS A 23 -18.44 -0.80 4.97
N VAL A 24 -17.68 -1.08 6.03
CA VAL A 24 -18.23 -1.29 7.39
C VAL A 24 -18.99 -0.05 7.85
N LYS A 25 -18.41 1.14 7.69
CA LYS A 25 -19.02 2.39 8.14
C LYS A 25 -20.27 2.75 7.34
N GLU A 26 -20.29 2.43 6.05
CA GLU A 26 -21.47 2.61 5.20
C GLU A 26 -22.61 1.65 5.59
N LYS A 27 -22.31 0.38 5.84
CA LYS A 27 -23.29 -0.63 6.24
C LYS A 27 -23.83 -0.40 7.66
N TYR A 28 -22.97 0.10 8.55
CA TYR A 28 -23.27 0.33 9.96
C TYR A 28 -22.88 1.76 10.39
N PRO A 29 -23.66 2.80 9.99
CA PRO A 29 -23.29 4.21 10.19
C PRO A 29 -23.05 4.58 11.65
N ASP A 30 -23.84 4.02 12.58
CA ASP A 30 -23.74 4.31 14.01
C ASP A 30 -22.76 3.39 14.76
N SER A 31 -21.97 2.58 14.05
CA SER A 31 -21.00 1.71 14.69
C SER A 31 -19.72 2.45 15.10
N ASP A 32 -19.16 2.02 16.21
CA ASP A 32 -17.81 2.39 16.65
C ASP A 32 -16.80 1.37 16.09
N ILE A 33 -15.94 1.80 15.19
CA ILE A 33 -14.92 0.94 14.59
C ILE A 33 -13.63 1.05 15.38
N TYR A 34 -13.18 -0.06 15.95
CA TYR A 34 -11.87 -0.26 16.56
C TYR A 34 -10.98 -1.01 15.57
N TYR A 35 -9.77 -0.53 15.34
CA TYR A 35 -8.87 -1.18 14.40
C TYR A 35 -7.59 -1.63 15.09
N LEU A 36 -7.37 -2.96 15.18
CA LEU A 36 -6.17 -3.54 15.78
C LEU A 36 -5.12 -3.80 14.70
N THR A 37 -3.96 -3.16 14.85
CA THR A 37 -2.88 -3.21 13.84
C THR A 37 -1.49 -3.14 14.47
N THR A 38 -0.46 -3.09 13.63
CA THR A 38 0.96 -2.90 14.00
C THR A 38 1.29 -1.42 14.22
N PRO A 39 2.47 -1.07 14.81
CA PRO A 39 2.91 0.32 14.89
C PRO A 39 2.91 1.06 13.54
N LEU A 40 3.42 0.42 12.48
CA LEU A 40 3.40 1.01 11.12
C LEU A 40 1.97 1.12 10.55
N GLY A 41 1.11 0.16 10.83
CA GLY A 41 -0.29 0.23 10.43
C GLY A 41 -1.05 1.37 11.10
N LYS A 42 -0.65 1.77 12.33
CA LYS A 42 -1.20 2.95 12.99
C LYS A 42 -0.92 4.24 12.20
N GLU A 43 0.27 4.35 11.61
CA GLU A 43 0.62 5.53 10.79
C GLU A 43 -0.29 5.64 9.57
N ILE A 44 -0.58 4.53 8.90
CA ILE A 44 -1.47 4.49 7.72
C ILE A 44 -2.90 4.91 8.08
N LEU A 45 -3.41 4.44 9.22
CA LEU A 45 -4.81 4.61 9.62
C LEU A 45 -5.05 5.91 10.41
N LYS A 46 -3.98 6.60 10.81
CA LYS A 46 -4.06 7.85 11.56
C LYS A 46 -4.96 8.85 10.82
N ASN A 47 -5.71 9.62 11.59
CA ASN A 47 -6.65 10.63 11.12
C ASN A 47 -7.85 10.10 10.30
N ASN A 48 -8.04 8.77 10.19
CA ASN A 48 -9.22 8.23 9.51
C ASN A 48 -10.48 8.50 10.34
N PRO A 49 -11.42 9.35 9.87
CA PRO A 49 -12.58 9.77 10.66
C PRO A 49 -13.60 8.63 10.90
N LYS A 50 -13.47 7.52 10.18
CA LYS A 50 -14.33 6.35 10.30
C LYS A 50 -13.88 5.40 11.43
N ILE A 51 -12.68 5.60 11.97
CA ILE A 51 -12.08 4.75 13.02
C ILE A 51 -12.13 5.49 14.35
N LYS A 52 -12.82 4.93 15.33
CA LYS A 52 -12.91 5.49 16.67
C LYS A 52 -11.59 5.37 17.45
N GLU A 53 -10.95 4.20 17.40
CA GLU A 53 -9.67 3.95 18.07
C GLU A 53 -8.80 2.99 17.28
N ILE A 54 -7.52 3.34 17.12
CA ILE A 54 -6.50 2.45 16.55
C ILE A 54 -5.75 1.78 17.70
N ILE A 55 -5.90 0.47 17.80
CA ILE A 55 -5.29 -0.36 18.85
C ILE A 55 -3.98 -0.93 18.31
N VAL A 56 -2.85 -0.49 18.85
CA VAL A 56 -1.54 -0.97 18.42
C VAL A 56 -1.16 -2.22 19.19
N TYR A 57 -0.85 -3.28 18.46
CA TYR A 57 -0.26 -4.51 18.99
C TYR A 57 1.19 -4.65 18.54
N ASP A 58 2.11 -4.30 19.44
CA ASP A 58 3.55 -4.36 19.20
C ASP A 58 4.17 -5.63 19.76
N LYS A 59 3.97 -6.73 19.04
CA LYS A 59 4.46 -8.07 19.43
C LYS A 59 5.98 -8.20 19.56
N ARG A 60 6.74 -7.27 18.97
CA ARG A 60 8.21 -7.27 19.02
C ARG A 60 8.78 -6.34 20.08
N GLY A 61 7.98 -5.35 20.52
CA GLY A 61 8.33 -4.35 21.54
C GLY A 61 7.51 -4.54 22.81
N LYS A 62 6.67 -3.54 23.14
CA LYS A 62 5.96 -3.43 24.45
C LYS A 62 4.99 -4.58 24.76
N ASP A 63 4.42 -5.24 23.74
CA ASP A 63 3.45 -6.32 23.92
C ASP A 63 4.11 -7.72 23.80
N LYS A 64 5.43 -7.78 23.98
CA LYS A 64 6.21 -9.02 23.96
C LYS A 64 6.03 -9.80 25.27
N GLY A 65 5.78 -11.10 25.14
CA GLY A 65 5.67 -12.03 26.27
C GLY A 65 4.24 -12.26 26.75
N PHE A 66 4.09 -13.27 27.58
CA PHE A 66 2.78 -13.80 27.98
C PHE A 66 1.96 -12.82 28.87
N LYS A 67 2.63 -12.19 29.84
CA LYS A 67 1.96 -11.21 30.73
C LYS A 67 1.45 -10.00 29.97
N ALA A 68 2.25 -9.46 29.05
CA ALA A 68 1.88 -8.36 28.18
C ALA A 68 0.70 -8.75 27.28
N PHE A 69 0.72 -9.96 26.71
CA PHE A 69 -0.38 -10.49 25.92
C PHE A 69 -1.70 -10.57 26.70
N ILE A 70 -1.67 -11.10 27.95
CA ILE A 70 -2.88 -11.15 28.79
C ILE A 70 -3.40 -9.74 29.11
N SER A 71 -2.52 -8.80 29.44
CA SER A 71 -2.88 -7.41 29.67
C SER A 71 -3.54 -6.78 28.44
N PHE A 72 -2.99 -7.07 27.26
CA PHE A 72 -3.52 -6.61 25.97
C PHE A 72 -4.92 -7.18 25.69
N VAL A 73 -5.14 -8.47 25.93
CA VAL A 73 -6.45 -9.12 25.80
C VAL A 73 -7.47 -8.50 26.75
N ARG A 74 -7.07 -8.22 28.02
CA ARG A 74 -7.94 -7.54 28.97
C ARG A 74 -8.35 -6.13 28.49
N LYS A 75 -7.42 -5.40 27.83
CA LYS A 75 -7.74 -4.10 27.22
C LYS A 75 -8.81 -4.25 26.14
N ILE A 76 -8.67 -5.23 25.25
CA ILE A 76 -9.65 -5.47 24.17
C ILE A 76 -11.02 -5.83 24.77
N ARG A 77 -11.08 -6.71 25.76
CA ARG A 77 -12.36 -7.11 26.40
C ARG A 77 -13.13 -5.96 27.03
N LYS A 78 -12.43 -4.94 27.55
CA LYS A 78 -13.08 -3.74 28.11
C LYS A 78 -13.83 -2.93 27.05
N LEU A 79 -13.51 -3.10 25.76
CA LEU A 79 -14.18 -2.40 24.66
C LEU A 79 -15.56 -2.98 24.33
N LYS A 80 -15.93 -4.13 24.92
CA LYS A 80 -17.25 -4.80 24.72
C LYS A 80 -17.58 -4.91 23.22
N ILE A 81 -16.71 -5.63 22.50
CA ILE A 81 -16.83 -5.80 21.04
C ILE A 81 -18.01 -6.72 20.73
N ASP A 82 -18.91 -6.27 19.87
CA ASP A 82 -20.05 -7.04 19.38
C ASP A 82 -19.65 -7.93 18.21
N VAL A 83 -18.91 -7.35 17.24
CA VAL A 83 -18.48 -8.03 16.01
C VAL A 83 -16.97 -7.90 15.84
N CYS A 84 -16.28 -9.01 15.60
CA CYS A 84 -14.85 -9.04 15.31
C CYS A 84 -14.60 -9.56 13.89
N LEU A 85 -14.14 -8.69 13.01
CA LEU A 85 -13.72 -9.01 11.64
C LEU A 85 -12.21 -9.30 11.63
N THR A 86 -11.80 -10.45 11.15
CA THR A 86 -10.39 -10.88 11.16
C THR A 86 -9.91 -11.23 9.73
N PRO A 87 -9.69 -10.22 8.87
CA PRO A 87 -9.19 -10.44 7.51
C PRO A 87 -7.69 -10.79 7.48
N HIS A 88 -7.21 -11.51 8.49
CA HIS A 88 -5.81 -11.87 8.63
C HIS A 88 -5.68 -13.34 9.04
N ARG A 89 -5.04 -14.16 8.21
CA ARG A 89 -5.07 -15.63 8.28
C ARG A 89 -4.15 -16.27 9.32
N TYR A 90 -3.37 -15.48 10.06
CA TYR A 90 -2.35 -16.00 10.97
C TYR A 90 -2.88 -16.32 12.37
N LEU A 91 -2.29 -17.35 12.97
CA LEU A 91 -2.65 -17.93 14.26
C LEU A 91 -2.97 -16.88 15.36
N ARG A 92 -2.09 -15.88 15.49
CA ARG A 92 -2.23 -14.87 16.55
C ARG A 92 -3.48 -14.01 16.39
N SER A 93 -3.85 -13.68 15.17
CA SER A 93 -5.07 -12.92 14.90
C SER A 93 -6.32 -13.70 15.22
N SER A 94 -6.35 -15.01 14.92
CA SER A 94 -7.45 -15.90 15.31
C SER A 94 -7.56 -16.03 16.82
N ILE A 95 -6.44 -16.15 17.54
CA ILE A 95 -6.43 -16.17 19.02
C ILE A 95 -6.96 -14.85 19.59
N LEU A 96 -6.52 -13.70 19.07
CA LEU A 96 -6.99 -12.38 19.52
C LEU A 96 -8.48 -12.20 19.24
N SER A 97 -8.97 -12.66 18.10
CA SER A 97 -10.40 -12.67 17.78
C SER A 97 -11.20 -13.48 18.78
N PHE A 98 -10.78 -14.71 19.07
CA PHE A 98 -11.43 -15.56 20.07
C PHE A 98 -11.44 -14.94 21.47
N LEU A 99 -10.29 -14.40 21.89
CA LEU A 99 -10.14 -13.79 23.22
C LEU A 99 -10.74 -12.39 23.32
N SER A 100 -11.17 -11.76 22.22
CA SER A 100 -11.83 -10.45 22.25
C SER A 100 -13.13 -10.47 23.04
N GLY A 101 -13.81 -11.63 23.10
CA GLY A 101 -15.12 -11.80 23.70
C GLY A 101 -16.27 -11.37 22.80
N ALA A 102 -16.01 -11.07 21.52
CA ALA A 102 -17.03 -10.72 20.55
C ALA A 102 -18.00 -11.89 20.33
N GLU A 103 -19.31 -11.57 20.27
CA GLU A 103 -20.35 -12.54 19.99
C GLU A 103 -20.23 -13.08 18.56
N ILE A 104 -20.06 -12.18 17.58
CA ILE A 104 -19.85 -12.53 16.18
C ILE A 104 -18.37 -12.40 15.85
N ARG A 105 -17.77 -13.50 15.38
CA ARG A 105 -16.36 -13.55 14.96
C ARG A 105 -16.29 -14.07 13.54
N GLU A 106 -15.87 -13.20 12.65
CA GLU A 106 -15.72 -13.51 11.23
C GLU A 106 -14.24 -13.62 10.85
N GLY A 107 -13.92 -14.62 10.07
CA GLY A 107 -12.56 -14.85 9.57
C GLY A 107 -12.56 -15.77 8.35
N TYR A 108 -11.46 -15.82 7.63
CA TYR A 108 -11.36 -16.69 6.47
C TYR A 108 -11.40 -18.17 6.85
N ASP A 109 -12.07 -18.98 6.02
CA ASP A 109 -12.20 -20.45 6.17
C ASP A 109 -10.84 -21.17 6.18
N ILE A 110 -9.82 -20.61 5.54
CA ILE A 110 -8.43 -21.12 5.49
C ILE A 110 -7.51 -20.54 6.55
N ALA A 111 -8.02 -19.73 7.49
CA ALA A 111 -7.19 -19.14 8.54
C ALA A 111 -6.71 -20.20 9.53
N ASN A 112 -5.54 -19.95 10.15
CA ASN A 112 -5.09 -20.78 11.26
C ASN A 112 -6.13 -20.70 12.40
N LEU A 113 -6.56 -21.85 12.92
CA LEU A 113 -7.67 -21.97 13.89
C LEU A 113 -9.01 -21.41 13.34
N ALA A 114 -9.35 -21.68 12.08
CA ALA A 114 -10.62 -21.23 11.48
C ALA A 114 -11.88 -21.67 12.28
N PHE A 115 -11.76 -22.68 13.14
CA PHE A 115 -12.87 -23.15 14.00
C PHE A 115 -13.26 -22.14 15.11
N VAL A 116 -12.41 -21.15 15.42
CA VAL A 116 -12.76 -20.11 16.42
C VAL A 116 -13.72 -19.06 15.85
N PHE A 117 -13.86 -18.99 14.53
CA PHE A 117 -14.81 -18.12 13.85
C PHE A 117 -16.18 -18.80 13.77
N ASN A 118 -17.23 -18.11 14.23
CA ASN A 118 -18.60 -18.59 14.09
C ASN A 118 -19.25 -18.18 12.77
N LYS A 119 -18.65 -17.22 12.03
CA LYS A 119 -18.95 -16.96 10.63
C LYS A 119 -17.67 -17.04 9.81
N LYS A 120 -17.63 -17.97 8.83
CA LYS A 120 -16.46 -18.21 7.97
C LYS A 120 -16.67 -17.56 6.61
N ILE A 121 -15.70 -16.76 6.21
CA ILE A 121 -15.68 -16.11 4.91
C ILE A 121 -14.81 -16.94 3.96
N LYS A 122 -15.35 -17.31 2.80
CA LYS A 122 -14.61 -18.06 1.79
C LYS A 122 -13.45 -17.24 1.25
N TYR A 123 -12.23 -17.78 1.34
CA TYR A 123 -11.05 -17.15 0.78
C TYR A 123 -10.93 -17.46 -0.72
N ASP A 124 -11.36 -16.55 -1.56
CA ASP A 124 -11.28 -16.70 -3.01
C ASP A 124 -9.93 -16.18 -3.53
N LYS A 125 -9.05 -17.11 -3.94
CA LYS A 125 -7.70 -16.77 -4.43
C LYS A 125 -7.71 -16.03 -5.77
N THR A 126 -8.79 -16.05 -6.51
CA THR A 126 -8.89 -15.42 -7.83
C THR A 126 -9.21 -13.93 -7.78
N LYS A 127 -9.71 -13.46 -6.62
CA LYS A 127 -10.09 -12.07 -6.40
C LYS A 127 -8.90 -11.19 -6.02
N HIS A 128 -9.02 -9.90 -6.32
CA HIS A 128 -8.12 -8.88 -5.76
C HIS A 128 -8.21 -8.85 -4.23
N GLU A 129 -7.11 -8.48 -3.53
CA GLU A 129 -7.10 -8.47 -2.07
C GLU A 129 -8.16 -7.53 -1.48
N VAL A 130 -8.43 -6.38 -2.11
CA VAL A 130 -9.55 -5.50 -1.71
C VAL A 130 -10.89 -6.23 -1.79
N GLU A 131 -11.15 -6.99 -2.85
CA GLU A 131 -12.41 -7.74 -2.99
C GLU A 131 -12.55 -8.85 -1.94
N LYS A 132 -11.43 -9.51 -1.59
CA LYS A 132 -11.41 -10.46 -0.47
C LYS A 132 -11.73 -9.80 0.85
N LEU A 133 -11.17 -8.59 1.09
CA LEU A 133 -11.47 -7.80 2.29
C LEU A 133 -12.94 -7.36 2.32
N LEU A 134 -13.47 -6.90 1.21
CA LEU A 134 -14.87 -6.46 1.10
C LEU A 134 -15.88 -7.61 1.30
N SER A 135 -15.47 -8.87 1.09
CA SER A 135 -16.36 -10.04 1.30
C SER A 135 -16.74 -10.29 2.76
N PHE A 136 -16.09 -9.61 3.72
CA PHE A 136 -16.53 -9.63 5.13
C PHE A 136 -17.87 -8.93 5.38
N ILE A 137 -18.26 -8.05 4.49
CA ILE A 137 -19.55 -7.35 4.57
C ILE A 137 -20.39 -7.75 3.37
N GLU A 138 -21.42 -8.57 3.62
CA GLU A 138 -22.36 -8.96 2.60
C GLU A 138 -23.22 -7.77 2.20
N ASP A 139 -23.25 -7.49 0.92
CA ASP A 139 -24.20 -6.61 0.28
C ASP A 139 -24.49 -7.13 -1.15
N ASN A 140 -25.59 -6.67 -1.73
CA ASN A 140 -25.97 -7.00 -3.10
C ASN A 140 -25.41 -5.97 -4.11
N GLU A 141 -24.57 -5.02 -3.65
CA GLU A 141 -24.07 -3.94 -4.49
C GLU A 141 -22.72 -4.30 -5.10
N THR A 142 -22.56 -4.01 -6.37
CA THR A 142 -21.28 -4.12 -7.11
C THR A 142 -20.43 -2.85 -6.98
N LYS A 143 -20.63 -2.07 -5.90
CA LYS A 143 -19.94 -0.82 -5.66
C LYS A 143 -18.44 -1.03 -5.46
N ARG A 144 -17.63 -0.23 -6.15
CA ARG A 144 -16.19 -0.16 -5.91
C ARG A 144 -15.92 0.77 -4.73
N TYR A 145 -15.24 0.27 -3.72
CA TYR A 145 -14.74 1.07 -2.61
C TYR A 145 -13.31 1.50 -2.92
N GLU A 146 -13.07 2.80 -2.83
CA GLU A 146 -11.72 3.36 -3.00
C GLU A 146 -10.92 3.22 -1.70
N LEU A 147 -9.59 3.25 -1.84
CA LEU A 147 -8.70 3.28 -0.69
C LEU A 147 -8.62 4.69 -0.14
N GLU A 148 -8.35 4.82 1.16
CA GLU A 148 -8.36 6.11 1.83
C GLU A 148 -7.16 6.28 2.75
N MET A 149 -6.50 7.43 2.65
CA MET A 149 -5.48 7.88 3.59
C MET A 149 -5.72 9.36 3.91
N TYR A 150 -5.42 9.78 5.13
CA TYR A 150 -5.80 11.08 5.66
C TYR A 150 -4.57 11.85 6.21
N PRO A 151 -3.69 12.39 5.34
CA PRO A 151 -2.66 13.34 5.76
C PRO A 151 -3.29 14.56 6.45
N ASP A 152 -2.69 15.02 7.56
CA ASP A 152 -3.14 16.21 8.28
C ASP A 152 -2.43 17.49 7.79
N GLU A 153 -2.79 18.64 8.38
CA GLU A 153 -2.20 19.92 8.00
C GLU A 153 -0.68 20.00 8.27
N LYS A 154 -0.15 19.20 9.21
CA LYS A 154 1.30 19.15 9.47
C LYS A 154 2.02 18.40 8.35
N ASP A 155 1.44 17.28 7.90
CA ASP A 155 1.97 16.50 6.78
C ASP A 155 1.99 17.38 5.52
N LYS A 156 0.90 18.11 5.26
CA LYS A 156 0.76 19.04 4.15
C LYS A 156 1.79 20.18 4.21
N LEU A 157 1.92 20.86 5.35
CA LEU A 157 2.86 21.97 5.54
C LEU A 157 4.30 21.51 5.32
N LYS A 158 4.66 20.32 5.78
CA LYS A 158 6.00 19.77 5.55
C LYS A 158 6.26 19.55 4.07
N ILE A 159 5.32 18.94 3.34
CA ILE A 159 5.47 18.73 1.91
C ILE A 159 5.46 20.05 1.14
N ASP A 160 4.62 21.05 1.52
CA ASP A 160 4.67 22.40 0.96
C ASP A 160 6.07 23.01 1.10
N THR A 161 6.67 22.88 2.29
CA THR A 161 8.01 23.41 2.57
C THR A 161 9.08 22.73 1.72
N LEU A 162 9.02 21.40 1.58
CA LEU A 162 9.98 20.63 0.79
C LEU A 162 9.88 20.89 -0.72
N LEU A 163 8.67 21.18 -1.22
CA LEU A 163 8.43 21.45 -2.64
C LEU A 163 8.52 22.92 -3.02
N LYS A 164 8.55 23.84 -2.04
CA LYS A 164 8.65 25.27 -2.26
C LYS A 164 9.90 25.57 -3.11
N GLU A 165 9.75 26.42 -4.11
CA GLU A 165 10.81 26.81 -5.05
C GLU A 165 11.25 25.70 -6.05
N LEU A 166 10.87 24.43 -5.85
CA LEU A 166 11.28 23.33 -6.71
C LEU A 166 10.19 22.93 -7.73
N SER A 167 8.90 23.04 -7.33
CA SER A 167 7.78 22.50 -8.09
C SER A 167 7.04 23.51 -8.97
N ASP A 168 7.45 24.79 -8.99
CA ASP A 168 6.77 25.82 -9.74
C ASP A 168 6.63 25.44 -11.22
N ASN A 169 5.37 25.24 -11.67
CA ASN A 169 5.00 24.82 -13.00
C ASN A 169 5.60 23.47 -13.48
N LYS A 170 6.16 22.67 -12.56
CA LYS A 170 6.72 21.35 -12.91
C LYS A 170 5.77 20.21 -12.58
N LYS A 171 5.82 19.18 -13.41
CA LYS A 171 5.15 17.90 -13.14
C LYS A 171 6.03 17.06 -12.20
N ILE A 172 5.47 16.65 -11.06
CA ILE A 172 6.21 15.85 -10.08
C ILE A 172 6.15 14.38 -10.49
N ILE A 173 7.34 13.80 -10.70
CA ILE A 173 7.56 12.37 -10.96
C ILE A 173 8.14 11.76 -9.69
N LEU A 174 7.34 10.98 -8.98
CA LEU A 174 7.77 10.31 -7.75
C LEU A 174 8.30 8.92 -8.07
N ILE A 175 9.53 8.62 -7.65
CA ILE A 175 10.19 7.32 -7.88
C ILE A 175 10.45 6.64 -6.53
N ALA A 176 9.93 5.42 -6.39
CA ALA A 176 10.11 4.57 -5.21
C ALA A 176 10.90 3.30 -5.58
N PRO A 177 12.24 3.32 -5.51
CA PRO A 177 13.10 2.24 -5.98
C PRO A 177 13.16 1.06 -5.00
N GLY A 178 12.64 1.21 -3.79
CA GLY A 178 12.69 0.23 -2.73
C GLY A 178 11.73 -0.96 -2.91
N SER A 179 12.12 -2.07 -2.34
CA SER A 179 11.25 -3.22 -2.03
C SER A 179 11.90 -4.05 -0.95
N LYS A 180 11.09 -4.69 -0.11
CA LYS A 180 11.59 -5.61 0.93
C LYS A 180 12.34 -6.81 0.34
N TRP A 181 11.88 -7.32 -0.80
CA TRP A 181 12.40 -8.54 -1.41
C TRP A 181 13.30 -8.20 -2.60
N PHE A 182 14.50 -8.78 -2.62
CA PHE A 182 15.46 -8.55 -3.70
C PHE A 182 14.84 -8.81 -5.08
N THR A 183 14.13 -9.91 -5.24
CA THR A 183 13.57 -10.28 -6.55
C THR A 183 12.49 -9.32 -7.06
N LYS A 184 11.93 -8.47 -6.19
CA LYS A 184 11.01 -7.40 -6.57
C LYS A 184 11.69 -6.06 -6.87
N LYS A 185 13.02 -5.96 -6.67
CA LYS A 185 13.76 -4.73 -6.95
C LYS A 185 14.14 -4.67 -8.43
N TRP A 186 13.66 -3.66 -9.12
CA TRP A 186 14.18 -3.34 -10.45
C TRP A 186 15.66 -2.96 -10.33
N PRO A 187 16.53 -3.30 -11.31
CA PRO A 187 17.97 -3.05 -11.18
C PRO A 187 18.30 -1.59 -10.88
N GLU A 188 19.16 -1.32 -9.90
CA GLU A 188 19.54 0.04 -9.49
C GLU A 188 20.06 0.86 -10.66
N LYS A 189 20.88 0.24 -11.53
CA LYS A 189 21.36 0.88 -12.76
C LYS A 189 20.23 1.33 -13.70
N TYR A 190 19.07 0.66 -13.68
CA TYR A 190 17.94 1.02 -14.52
C TYR A 190 17.19 2.22 -13.93
N PHE A 191 17.01 2.27 -12.61
CA PHE A 191 16.52 3.48 -11.95
C PHE A 191 17.44 4.67 -12.20
N ARG A 192 18.76 4.47 -12.10
CA ARG A 192 19.75 5.50 -12.37
C ARG A 192 19.61 6.05 -13.80
N THR A 193 19.58 5.16 -14.80
CA THR A 193 19.40 5.55 -16.21
C THR A 193 18.11 6.32 -16.41
N LEU A 194 16.99 5.83 -15.86
CA LEU A 194 15.70 6.51 -15.94
C LEU A 194 15.76 7.92 -15.34
N ILE A 195 16.31 8.07 -14.14
CA ILE A 195 16.45 9.36 -13.47
C ILE A 195 17.32 10.30 -14.28
N GLN A 196 18.49 9.86 -14.77
CA GLN A 196 19.41 10.64 -15.60
C GLN A 196 18.76 11.12 -16.90
N ASN A 197 17.84 10.37 -17.47
CA ASN A 197 17.10 10.79 -18.65
C ASN A 197 16.00 11.81 -18.29
N LEU A 198 15.24 11.57 -17.24
CA LEU A 198 14.14 12.45 -16.84
C LEU A 198 14.60 13.84 -16.40
N VAL A 199 15.76 13.97 -15.72
CA VAL A 199 16.30 15.27 -15.26
C VAL A 199 16.72 16.21 -16.40
N LYS A 200 16.85 15.70 -17.62
CA LYS A 200 17.11 16.52 -18.82
C LYS A 200 15.91 17.40 -19.18
N ARG A 201 14.73 17.07 -18.70
CA ARG A 201 13.50 17.83 -18.91
C ARG A 201 13.31 18.86 -17.81
N ASN A 202 13.25 20.13 -18.19
CA ASN A 202 13.09 21.23 -17.22
C ASN A 202 11.66 21.37 -16.67
N ASP A 203 10.65 20.77 -17.34
CA ASP A 203 9.26 20.77 -16.92
C ASP A 203 8.93 19.65 -15.90
N LEU A 204 9.93 18.86 -15.50
CA LEU A 204 9.79 17.79 -14.51
C LEU A 204 10.55 18.12 -13.21
N LEU A 205 9.94 17.73 -12.08
CA LEU A 205 10.60 17.61 -10.79
C LEU A 205 10.67 16.13 -10.44
N ILE A 206 11.86 15.59 -10.34
CA ILE A 206 12.08 14.19 -9.95
C ILE A 206 12.26 14.13 -8.44
N VAL A 207 11.41 13.34 -7.78
CA VAL A 207 11.45 13.12 -6.33
C VAL A 207 11.66 11.64 -6.06
N ILE A 208 12.66 11.31 -5.26
CA ILE A 208 12.93 9.93 -4.83
C ILE A 208 12.38 9.74 -3.42
N THR A 209 11.67 8.63 -3.19
CA THR A 209 11.14 8.27 -1.88
C THR A 209 11.52 6.85 -1.49
N GLY A 210 11.47 6.58 -0.19
CA GLY A 210 11.78 5.28 0.40
C GLY A 210 12.00 5.38 1.90
N GLY A 211 12.15 4.25 2.57
CA GLY A 211 12.58 4.18 3.97
C GLY A 211 14.07 4.50 4.13
N LYS A 212 14.54 4.43 5.37
CA LYS A 212 15.96 4.70 5.68
C LYS A 212 16.91 3.70 5.02
N GLU A 213 16.45 2.44 4.90
CA GLU A 213 17.25 1.38 4.27
C GLU A 213 17.43 1.62 2.76
N GLU A 214 16.49 2.32 2.11
CA GLU A 214 16.62 2.64 0.69
C GLU A 214 17.65 3.74 0.39
N LYS A 215 18.18 4.44 1.41
CA LYS A 215 19.34 5.36 1.23
C LYS A 215 20.59 4.63 0.72
N GLU A 216 20.71 3.34 1.00
CA GLU A 216 21.82 2.50 0.54
C GLU A 216 21.76 2.20 -0.98
N ILE A 217 20.62 2.43 -1.65
CA ILE A 217 20.49 2.26 -3.10
C ILE A 217 21.31 3.35 -3.81
N ALA A 218 22.34 2.95 -4.54
CA ALA A 218 23.26 3.86 -5.22
C ALA A 218 22.64 4.42 -6.51
N LEU A 219 21.95 5.55 -6.44
CA LEU A 219 21.28 6.17 -7.59
C LEU A 219 22.11 7.25 -8.28
N GLU A 220 23.22 7.72 -7.68
CA GLU A 220 24.08 8.80 -8.24
C GLU A 220 23.24 10.00 -8.69
N LEU A 221 22.53 10.62 -7.73
CA LEU A 221 21.52 11.64 -8.01
C LEU A 221 22.16 12.97 -8.44
N ASP A 222 21.57 13.59 -9.46
CA ASP A 222 21.82 14.97 -9.85
C ASP A 222 21.29 15.95 -8.80
N SER A 223 21.87 17.15 -8.69
CA SER A 223 21.41 18.21 -7.79
C SER A 223 19.98 18.69 -8.05
N LYS A 224 19.42 18.40 -9.22
CA LYS A 224 18.04 18.71 -9.61
C LYS A 224 17.03 17.68 -9.06
N VAL A 225 17.50 16.59 -8.44
CA VAL A 225 16.65 15.54 -7.89
C VAL A 225 16.44 15.78 -6.41
N LEU A 226 15.20 15.78 -5.98
CA LEU A 226 14.85 15.85 -4.55
C LEU A 226 14.85 14.44 -3.94
N ASP A 227 15.82 14.14 -3.10
CA ASP A 227 15.90 12.84 -2.40
C ASP A 227 15.28 12.93 -1.01
N LEU A 228 14.14 12.27 -0.84
CA LEU A 228 13.38 12.20 0.42
C LEU A 228 13.41 10.81 1.08
N ARG A 229 14.35 9.94 0.68
CA ARG A 229 14.48 8.62 1.30
C ARG A 229 14.83 8.73 2.79
N GLY A 230 13.95 8.17 3.65
CA GLY A 230 14.08 8.22 5.11
C GLY A 230 13.81 9.58 5.75
N GLU A 231 13.33 10.57 4.98
CA GLU A 231 13.07 11.93 5.46
C GLU A 231 11.58 12.21 5.72
N ILE A 232 10.71 11.41 5.15
CA ILE A 232 9.26 11.59 5.24
C ILE A 232 8.56 10.38 5.84
N SER A 233 7.47 10.64 6.58
CA SER A 233 6.56 9.62 7.12
C SER A 233 5.65 9.03 6.04
N LEU A 234 4.87 8.00 6.38
CA LEU A 234 3.91 7.39 5.45
C LEU A 234 2.75 8.34 5.09
N LEU A 235 2.31 9.22 6.00
CA LEU A 235 1.28 10.21 5.69
C LEU A 235 1.84 11.38 4.87
N GLU A 236 3.07 11.80 5.13
CA GLU A 236 3.77 12.77 4.28
C GLU A 236 4.00 12.21 2.86
N LEU A 237 4.33 10.92 2.74
CA LEU A 237 4.39 10.25 1.44
C LEU A 237 3.01 10.23 0.76
N ALA A 238 1.94 9.99 1.49
CA ALA A 238 0.58 10.05 0.94
C ALA A 238 0.23 11.45 0.42
N GLU A 239 0.58 12.51 1.17
CA GLU A 239 0.38 13.90 0.72
C GLU A 239 1.24 14.24 -0.51
N LEU A 240 2.50 13.81 -0.53
CA LEU A 240 3.37 13.97 -1.69
C LEU A 240 2.82 13.24 -2.92
N THR A 241 2.34 12.01 -2.73
CA THR A 241 1.70 11.20 -3.79
C THR A 241 0.46 11.88 -4.37
N LYS A 242 -0.36 12.50 -3.53
CA LYS A 242 -1.55 13.26 -3.97
C LYS A 242 -1.20 14.42 -4.91
N ARG A 243 0.01 14.99 -4.79
CA ARG A 243 0.51 16.09 -5.63
C ARG A 243 1.30 15.62 -6.84
N ALA A 244 1.74 14.36 -6.82
CA ALA A 244 2.51 13.80 -7.92
C ALA A 244 1.66 13.63 -9.19
N THR A 245 2.25 13.92 -10.33
CA THR A 245 1.64 13.61 -11.64
C THR A 245 1.60 12.11 -11.85
N LEU A 246 2.68 11.43 -11.49
CA LEU A 246 2.77 9.97 -11.53
C LEU A 246 3.80 9.42 -10.53
N VAL A 247 3.63 8.15 -10.20
CA VAL A 247 4.52 7.38 -9.34
C VAL A 247 5.05 6.17 -10.10
N VAL A 248 6.38 6.00 -10.10
CA VAL A 248 7.06 4.78 -10.57
C VAL A 248 7.52 3.99 -9.36
N SER A 249 7.10 2.75 -9.24
CA SER A 249 7.46 1.91 -8.09
C SER A 249 7.58 0.44 -8.46
N ASN A 250 8.44 -0.27 -7.76
CA ASN A 250 8.39 -1.73 -7.70
C ASN A 250 7.06 -2.19 -7.08
N ASP A 251 6.74 -3.48 -7.19
CA ASP A 251 5.66 -4.12 -6.42
C ASP A 251 5.93 -4.02 -4.90
N SER A 252 5.54 -2.88 -4.32
CA SER A 252 5.79 -2.49 -2.93
C SER A 252 4.74 -1.51 -2.40
N ALA A 253 4.83 -1.12 -1.13
CA ALA A 253 3.83 -0.28 -0.46
C ALA A 253 3.45 1.03 -1.18
N PRO A 254 4.37 1.76 -1.84
CA PRO A 254 4.02 3.00 -2.56
C PRO A 254 2.94 2.82 -3.63
N ILE A 255 2.86 1.67 -4.31
CA ILE A 255 1.78 1.38 -5.26
C ILE A 255 0.40 1.45 -4.60
N HIS A 256 0.28 0.84 -3.42
CA HIS A 256 -0.98 0.80 -2.68
C HIS A 256 -1.31 2.17 -2.07
N ILE A 257 -0.31 2.89 -1.55
CA ILE A 257 -0.47 4.28 -1.08
C ILE A 257 -1.00 5.15 -2.23
N THR A 258 -0.38 5.05 -3.41
CA THR A 258 -0.81 5.81 -4.60
C THR A 258 -2.22 5.43 -5.04
N SER A 259 -2.63 4.20 -4.86
CA SER A 259 -3.99 3.74 -5.20
C SER A 259 -5.10 4.43 -4.38
N ALA A 260 -4.75 5.08 -3.25
CA ALA A 260 -5.69 5.93 -2.50
C ALA A 260 -5.93 7.32 -3.17
N PHE A 261 -5.19 7.65 -4.23
CA PHE A 261 -5.25 8.93 -4.92
C PHE A 261 -5.51 8.72 -6.42
N PRO A 262 -6.77 8.62 -6.85
CA PRO A 262 -7.15 8.17 -8.20
C PRO A 262 -6.64 9.06 -9.34
N ASN A 263 -6.32 10.32 -9.06
CA ASN A 263 -5.79 11.25 -10.06
C ASN A 263 -4.30 11.03 -10.35
N THR A 264 -3.57 10.36 -9.47
CA THR A 264 -2.14 10.09 -9.64
C THR A 264 -1.93 8.82 -10.46
N ARG A 265 -1.18 8.92 -11.55
CA ARG A 265 -0.81 7.77 -12.40
C ARG A 265 0.12 6.83 -11.64
N ILE A 266 -0.11 5.53 -11.76
CA ILE A 266 0.78 4.49 -11.22
C ILE A 266 1.47 3.75 -12.37
N ILE A 267 2.79 3.69 -12.31
CA ILE A 267 3.62 2.81 -13.14
C ILE A 267 4.24 1.79 -12.18
N GLY A 268 3.72 0.56 -12.21
CA GLY A 268 4.17 -0.54 -11.36
C GLY A 268 5.11 -1.49 -12.11
N ILE A 269 6.24 -1.85 -11.49
CA ILE A 269 7.22 -2.79 -12.05
C ILE A 269 7.11 -4.10 -11.28
N PHE A 270 6.63 -5.16 -11.97
CA PHE A 270 6.33 -6.46 -11.39
C PHE A 270 7.23 -7.54 -12.00
N GLY A 271 8.08 -8.12 -11.18
CA GLY A 271 8.98 -9.19 -11.59
C GLY A 271 8.48 -10.58 -11.22
N PRO A 272 8.76 -11.07 -9.98
CA PRO A 272 8.50 -12.46 -9.58
C PRO A 272 7.04 -12.77 -9.28
N THR A 273 6.24 -11.75 -9.05
CA THR A 273 4.81 -11.82 -8.69
C THR A 273 3.93 -11.57 -9.89
N VAL A 274 2.68 -12.01 -9.82
CA VAL A 274 1.70 -11.93 -10.90
C VAL A 274 0.42 -11.27 -10.42
N LYS A 275 -0.37 -10.72 -11.35
CA LYS A 275 -1.65 -10.04 -11.05
C LYS A 275 -2.65 -10.97 -10.36
N GLU A 276 -2.61 -12.26 -10.67
CA GLU A 276 -3.48 -13.31 -10.12
C GLU A 276 -3.33 -13.47 -8.61
N PHE A 277 -2.24 -12.96 -8.01
CA PHE A 277 -2.12 -12.91 -6.54
C PHE A 277 -3.03 -11.85 -5.91
N GLY A 278 -3.56 -10.93 -6.71
CA GLY A 278 -4.52 -9.94 -6.28
C GLY A 278 -3.93 -8.70 -5.60
N PHE A 279 -2.65 -8.39 -5.84
CA PHE A 279 -1.95 -7.24 -5.24
C PHE A 279 -1.50 -6.20 -6.27
N PHE A 280 -2.07 -6.20 -7.46
CA PHE A 280 -1.83 -5.12 -8.42
C PHE A 280 -2.47 -3.79 -7.92
N PRO A 281 -2.12 -2.63 -8.51
CA PRO A 281 -2.67 -1.34 -8.08
C PRO A 281 -4.20 -1.33 -8.12
N TRP A 282 -4.84 -0.95 -6.99
CA TRP A 282 -6.28 -0.73 -6.92
C TRP A 282 -6.63 0.65 -7.46
N SER A 283 -6.25 0.91 -8.71
CA SER A 283 -6.47 2.19 -9.40
C SER A 283 -6.75 1.94 -10.88
N LYS A 284 -7.73 2.66 -11.43
CA LYS A 284 -7.99 2.67 -12.88
C LYS A 284 -6.89 3.42 -13.64
N ASN A 285 -6.20 4.35 -12.96
CA ASN A 285 -5.11 5.15 -13.51
C ASN A 285 -3.76 4.48 -13.23
N SER A 286 -3.61 3.22 -13.68
CA SER A 286 -2.38 2.47 -13.47
C SER A 286 -1.95 1.70 -14.70
N LYS A 287 -0.64 1.47 -14.83
CA LYS A 287 -0.05 0.53 -15.77
C LYS A 287 1.00 -0.31 -15.06
N VAL A 288 0.91 -1.61 -15.22
CA VAL A 288 1.86 -2.57 -14.68
C VAL A 288 2.74 -3.06 -15.83
N PHE A 289 4.05 -3.00 -15.63
CA PHE A 289 5.04 -3.60 -16.50
C PHE A 289 5.48 -4.92 -15.92
N GLU A 290 5.34 -5.96 -16.69
CA GLU A 290 5.71 -7.32 -16.35
C GLU A 290 6.10 -8.08 -17.61
N ILE A 291 6.86 -9.15 -17.49
CA ILE A 291 7.24 -10.01 -18.60
C ILE A 291 6.37 -11.26 -18.60
N ASP A 292 5.52 -11.37 -19.59
CA ASP A 292 4.65 -12.54 -19.76
C ASP A 292 5.40 -13.76 -20.32
N GLY A 293 4.86 -14.96 -20.07
CA GLY A 293 5.37 -16.19 -20.64
C GLY A 293 6.69 -16.71 -20.07
N LEU A 294 7.25 -16.10 -19.02
CA LEU A 294 8.41 -16.67 -18.35
C LEU A 294 8.03 -17.91 -17.55
N TYR A 295 8.61 -19.06 -17.88
CA TYR A 295 8.32 -20.37 -17.25
C TYR A 295 8.54 -20.39 -15.73
N CYS A 296 9.45 -19.54 -15.23
CA CYS A 296 9.79 -19.44 -13.82
C CYS A 296 8.92 -18.43 -13.02
N ARG A 297 7.91 -17.86 -13.66
CA ARG A 297 7.04 -16.85 -13.05
C ARG A 297 5.62 -17.39 -12.87
N PRO A 298 5.01 -17.28 -11.67
CA PRO A 298 5.55 -16.67 -10.45
C PRO A 298 6.52 -17.61 -9.71
N CYS A 299 7.63 -17.08 -9.19
CA CYS A 299 8.58 -17.88 -8.42
C CYS A 299 8.34 -17.85 -6.90
N ALA A 300 7.56 -16.90 -6.38
CA ALA A 300 7.11 -16.84 -4.99
C ALA A 300 5.94 -15.88 -4.81
N ILE A 301 5.10 -16.13 -3.79
CA ILE A 301 3.95 -15.27 -3.46
C ILE A 301 4.39 -13.86 -3.03
N HIS A 302 5.47 -13.76 -2.28
CA HIS A 302 5.96 -12.48 -1.73
C HIS A 302 7.27 -11.99 -2.38
N GLY A 303 7.87 -12.76 -3.28
CA GLY A 303 9.24 -12.54 -3.73
C GLY A 303 10.27 -13.29 -2.86
N GLY A 304 11.56 -13.15 -3.17
CA GLY A 304 12.66 -13.85 -2.53
C GLY A 304 13.92 -13.00 -2.42
N ASN A 305 14.92 -13.52 -1.68
CA ASN A 305 16.21 -12.85 -1.49
C ASN A 305 17.18 -13.06 -2.65
N SER A 306 16.88 -13.98 -3.58
CA SER A 306 17.65 -14.23 -4.79
C SER A 306 16.76 -14.79 -5.89
N CYS A 307 17.15 -14.62 -7.16
CA CYS A 307 16.48 -15.25 -8.28
C CYS A 307 16.86 -16.74 -8.34
N PRO A 308 15.91 -17.69 -8.21
CA PRO A 308 16.21 -19.13 -8.27
C PRO A 308 16.92 -19.53 -9.57
N GLU A 309 16.51 -18.95 -10.69
CA GLU A 309 17.05 -19.21 -12.03
C GLU A 309 18.30 -18.38 -12.35
N LYS A 310 18.79 -17.53 -11.45
CA LYS A 310 19.97 -16.64 -11.57
C LYS A 310 19.95 -15.64 -12.73
N HIS A 311 19.05 -15.75 -13.72
CA HIS A 311 18.99 -14.87 -14.88
C HIS A 311 18.30 -13.53 -14.62
N PHE A 312 17.33 -13.48 -13.71
CA PHE A 312 16.56 -12.29 -13.30
C PHE A 312 15.88 -11.56 -14.48
N ARG A 313 15.46 -12.31 -15.51
CA ARG A 313 14.87 -11.78 -16.75
C ARG A 313 13.60 -10.99 -16.51
N CYS A 314 12.73 -11.47 -15.57
CA CYS A 314 11.47 -10.81 -15.20
C CYS A 314 11.63 -9.33 -14.82
N MET A 315 12.82 -8.92 -14.37
CA MET A 315 13.14 -7.53 -14.04
C MET A 315 14.07 -6.89 -15.08
N LYS A 316 15.02 -7.65 -15.63
CA LYS A 316 16.01 -7.11 -16.56
C LYS A 316 15.45 -6.81 -17.95
N GLU A 317 14.42 -7.51 -18.38
CA GLU A 317 13.78 -7.29 -19.69
C GLU A 317 12.79 -6.12 -19.67
N ILE A 318 12.40 -5.64 -18.49
CA ILE A 318 11.73 -4.34 -18.35
C ILE A 318 12.82 -3.27 -18.40
N THR A 319 13.08 -2.72 -19.59
CA THR A 319 14.17 -1.75 -19.79
C THR A 319 13.76 -0.34 -19.34
N PRO A 320 14.73 0.56 -19.02
CA PRO A 320 14.44 1.95 -18.70
C PRO A 320 13.62 2.66 -19.79
N ASP A 321 13.90 2.39 -21.05
CA ASP A 321 13.23 3.02 -22.20
C ASP A 321 11.73 2.71 -22.23
N LEU A 322 11.32 1.49 -21.82
CA LEU A 322 9.90 1.13 -21.73
C LEU A 322 9.16 1.99 -20.71
N ILE A 323 9.78 2.22 -19.56
CA ILE A 323 9.20 3.03 -18.48
C ILE A 323 9.23 4.52 -18.87
N GLU A 324 10.34 5.00 -19.43
CA GLU A 324 10.51 6.38 -19.88
C GLU A 324 9.49 6.75 -20.96
N ASN A 325 9.31 5.90 -21.97
CA ASN A 325 8.32 6.09 -23.02
C ASN A 325 6.88 6.18 -22.46
N GLU A 326 6.55 5.33 -21.48
CA GLU A 326 5.24 5.41 -20.82
C GLU A 326 5.04 6.73 -20.06
N ILE A 327 6.08 7.20 -19.36
CA ILE A 327 6.05 8.50 -18.67
C ILE A 327 5.78 9.62 -19.65
N TYR A 328 6.52 9.66 -20.77
CA TYR A 328 6.40 10.71 -21.78
C TYR A 328 5.04 10.68 -22.49
N ASN A 329 4.56 9.50 -22.85
CA ASN A 329 3.23 9.33 -23.45
C ASN A 329 2.13 9.83 -22.52
N TYR A 330 2.20 9.50 -21.23
CA TYR A 330 1.22 9.96 -20.25
C TYR A 330 1.26 11.49 -20.06
N ILE A 331 2.45 12.08 -20.02
CA ILE A 331 2.62 13.53 -19.92
C ILE A 331 2.04 14.23 -21.16
N ALA A 332 2.33 13.73 -22.34
CA ALA A 332 1.80 14.29 -23.59
C ALA A 332 0.26 14.22 -23.66
N ASP A 333 -0.33 13.14 -23.17
CA ASP A 333 -1.80 13.00 -23.10
C ASP A 333 -2.41 14.03 -22.15
N ILE A 334 -1.81 14.27 -20.98
CA ILE A 334 -2.26 15.32 -20.05
C ILE A 334 -2.19 16.70 -20.70
N ASP A 335 -1.06 17.01 -21.34
CA ASP A 335 -0.85 18.33 -21.95
C ASP A 335 -1.82 18.57 -23.10
N SER A 336 -2.09 17.56 -23.92
CA SER A 336 -3.09 17.63 -25.00
C SER A 336 -4.52 17.88 -24.49
N LYS A 337 -4.90 17.26 -23.37
CA LYS A 337 -6.22 17.45 -22.74
C LYS A 337 -6.36 18.85 -22.15
N LYS A 338 -5.31 19.42 -21.56
CA LYS A 338 -5.32 20.80 -21.05
C LYS A 338 -5.51 21.83 -22.16
N VAL A 339 -4.86 21.64 -23.31
CA VAL A 339 -5.03 22.52 -24.48
C VAL A 339 -6.46 22.49 -24.98
N LYS A 340 -7.08 21.33 -25.09
CA LYS A 340 -8.48 21.17 -25.53
C LYS A 340 -9.52 21.73 -24.53
N ALA A 341 -9.19 21.80 -23.25
CA ALA A 341 -10.08 22.32 -22.23
C ALA A 341 -10.05 23.86 -22.13
N ASN A 342 -8.99 24.50 -22.63
CA ASN A 342 -8.75 25.95 -22.58
C ASN A 342 -8.99 26.65 -23.95
N GLY A 343 -9.30 25.94 -25.00
CA GLY A 343 -9.68 26.45 -26.32
C GLY A 343 -11.13 26.14 -26.63
#